data_7e9963b8b767af890c3872fb9768508a
#
_entry.id   7e9963b8b767af890c3872fb9768508a
#
_cell.length_a   1.000
_cell.length_b   1.000
_cell.length_c   1.000
_cell.angle_alpha   90.00
_cell.angle_beta   90.00
_cell.angle_gamma   90.00
#
_symmetry.space_group_name_H-M   'P 1'
#
loop_
_entity.id
_entity.type
_entity.pdbx_description
1 polymer ?
#
loop_
_entity_poly.entity_id
_entity_poly.type
_entity_poly.pdbx_seq_one_letter_code
_entity_poly.pdbx_strand_id
1 'polypeptide(L)'
;MRPKILVVEDDHALRDVLRRGLSEADFAPVPAADGATALRLATAGLAAAVLDIGLPDADGRDVCQAMRANGFTAPVIFLTARHRLTDRLSGFSAGGDDYLPKPFHLAELAARLRAVLKRTPATAAATTGDLVLDAVDHSMTVRGERSALSPTEFRLLATLVAAHGTLVHRRDLVRAGWPEGAQVSDNTLDQYLSRLRRKLRETGSRLGIDTARGRGHRLS
;
A
#
# COMPACT_ATOMS: atom_id res chain seq x y z
N MET A 1 -4.16 -16.33 15.15
CA MET A 1 -3.16 -16.78 14.15
C MET A 1 -2.22 -15.59 13.89
N ARG A 2 -0.90 -15.79 13.90
CA ARG A 2 0.07 -14.72 13.64
C ARG A 2 0.00 -14.28 12.18
N PRO A 3 -0.02 -12.97 11.86
CA PRO A 3 -0.03 -12.49 10.48
C PRO A 3 1.24 -12.93 9.73
N LYS A 4 1.08 -13.52 8.55
CA LYS A 4 2.20 -13.94 7.70
C LYS A 4 2.75 -12.73 6.95
N ILE A 5 4.06 -12.47 7.10
CA ILE A 5 4.74 -11.35 6.46
C ILE A 5 5.81 -11.89 5.51
N LEU A 6 5.66 -11.62 4.22
CA LEU A 6 6.72 -11.88 3.25
C LEU A 6 7.88 -10.93 3.52
N VAL A 7 9.09 -11.45 3.69
CA VAL A 7 10.30 -10.66 3.94
C VAL A 7 11.28 -10.94 2.82
N VAL A 8 11.48 -9.97 1.94
CA VAL A 8 12.37 -10.06 0.77
C VAL A 8 13.59 -9.19 1.01
N GLU A 9 14.71 -9.81 1.21
CA GLU A 9 16.00 -9.20 1.55
C GLU A 9 17.13 -10.13 1.10
N ASP A 10 18.07 -9.68 0.33
CA ASP A 10 19.17 -10.47 -0.20
C ASP A 10 20.28 -10.67 0.84
N ASP A 11 20.54 -9.69 1.70
CA ASP A 11 21.50 -9.84 2.80
C ASP A 11 21.01 -10.90 3.79
N HIS A 12 21.74 -12.00 3.86
CA HIS A 12 21.41 -13.14 4.73
C HIS A 12 21.37 -12.73 6.21
N ALA A 13 22.31 -11.89 6.67
CA ALA A 13 22.40 -11.48 8.07
C ALA A 13 21.20 -10.59 8.44
N LEU A 14 20.86 -9.61 7.60
CA LEU A 14 19.71 -8.74 7.81
C LEU A 14 18.40 -9.53 7.71
N ARG A 15 18.28 -10.44 6.73
CA ARG A 15 17.11 -11.31 6.59
C ARG A 15 16.87 -12.17 7.82
N ASP A 16 17.94 -12.70 8.43
CA ASP A 16 17.86 -13.47 9.67
C ASP A 16 17.47 -12.62 10.88
N VAL A 17 17.98 -11.38 10.98
CA VAL A 17 17.58 -10.43 12.02
C VAL A 17 16.10 -10.09 11.87
N LEU A 18 15.64 -9.80 10.66
CA LEU A 18 14.22 -9.53 10.37
C LEU A 18 13.34 -10.72 10.73
N ARG A 19 13.73 -11.93 10.33
CA ARG A 19 13.00 -13.15 10.63
C ARG A 19 12.83 -13.36 12.15
N ARG A 20 13.91 -13.26 12.93
CA ARG A 20 13.85 -13.43 14.39
C ARG A 20 13.01 -12.36 15.06
N GLY A 21 13.30 -11.11 14.79
CA GLY A 21 12.66 -10.03 15.48
C GLY A 21 11.19 -9.82 15.08
N LEU A 22 10.80 -10.11 13.84
CA LEU A 22 9.38 -10.13 13.48
C LEU A 22 8.65 -11.30 14.15
N SER A 23 9.31 -12.44 14.36
CA SER A 23 8.74 -13.56 15.14
C SER A 23 8.52 -13.20 16.60
N GLU A 24 9.44 -12.46 17.20
CA GLU A 24 9.33 -11.91 18.57
C GLU A 24 8.23 -10.83 18.68
N ALA A 25 7.97 -10.12 17.58
CA ALA A 25 6.92 -9.10 17.49
C ALA A 25 5.53 -9.67 17.11
N ASP A 26 5.32 -11.01 17.25
CA ASP A 26 4.08 -11.75 16.98
C ASP A 26 3.65 -11.81 15.51
N PHE A 27 4.61 -11.72 14.58
CA PHE A 27 4.39 -12.02 13.16
C PHE A 27 4.88 -13.43 12.80
N ALA A 28 4.47 -13.92 11.63
CA ALA A 28 4.97 -15.15 11.01
C ALA A 28 5.74 -14.80 9.72
N PRO A 29 7.06 -14.52 9.79
CA PRO A 29 7.84 -14.13 8.61
C PRO A 29 8.03 -15.28 7.64
N VAL A 30 7.87 -14.98 6.35
CA VAL A 30 8.11 -15.89 5.21
C VAL A 30 9.28 -15.30 4.43
N PRO A 31 10.52 -15.81 4.60
CA PRO A 31 11.70 -15.21 3.99
C PRO A 31 11.84 -15.55 2.50
N ALA A 32 12.33 -14.58 1.72
CA ALA A 32 12.76 -14.70 0.34
C ALA A 32 14.10 -13.98 0.15
N ALA A 33 14.99 -14.52 -0.65
CA ALA A 33 16.32 -13.94 -0.87
C ALA A 33 16.40 -13.07 -2.14
N ASP A 34 15.39 -13.14 -3.00
CA ASP A 34 15.38 -12.54 -4.32
C ASP A 34 13.94 -12.29 -4.79
N GLY A 35 13.80 -11.52 -5.87
CA GLY A 35 12.52 -11.15 -6.46
C GLY A 35 11.78 -12.35 -7.06
N ALA A 36 12.49 -13.27 -7.70
CA ALA A 36 11.88 -14.47 -8.28
C ALA A 36 11.24 -15.35 -7.21
N THR A 37 11.89 -15.52 -6.07
CA THR A 37 11.34 -16.23 -4.91
C THR A 37 10.16 -15.45 -4.30
N ALA A 38 10.26 -14.14 -4.20
CA ALA A 38 9.17 -13.30 -3.72
C ALA A 38 7.90 -13.47 -4.56
N LEU A 39 8.02 -13.46 -5.88
CA LEU A 39 6.87 -13.65 -6.80
C LEU A 39 6.20 -15.02 -6.62
N ARG A 40 6.98 -16.08 -6.40
CA ARG A 40 6.42 -17.42 -6.14
C ARG A 40 5.70 -17.51 -4.79
N LEU A 41 6.19 -16.79 -3.78
CA LEU A 41 5.63 -16.80 -2.42
C LEU A 41 4.51 -15.78 -2.22
N ALA A 42 4.34 -14.81 -3.13
CA ALA A 42 3.32 -13.77 -3.06
C ALA A 42 1.92 -14.33 -3.37
N THR A 43 1.44 -15.20 -2.51
CA THR A 43 0.15 -15.88 -2.64
C THR A 43 -0.90 -15.32 -1.67
N ALA A 44 -2.16 -15.73 -1.86
CA ALA A 44 -3.23 -15.44 -0.93
C ALA A 44 -2.89 -15.96 0.49
N GLY A 45 -3.22 -15.16 1.52
CA GLY A 45 -2.95 -15.50 2.92
C GLY A 45 -1.72 -14.83 3.53
N LEU A 46 -0.93 -14.08 2.75
CA LEU A 46 0.03 -13.14 3.30
C LEU A 46 -0.70 -11.88 3.78
N ALA A 47 -0.34 -11.43 4.98
CA ALA A 47 -0.95 -10.24 5.59
C ALA A 47 -0.25 -8.94 5.13
N ALA A 48 1.06 -8.99 4.86
CA ALA A 48 1.85 -7.89 4.33
C ALA A 48 3.15 -8.41 3.67
N ALA A 49 3.86 -7.52 2.98
CA ALA A 49 5.23 -7.75 2.52
C ALA A 49 6.17 -6.64 2.98
N VAL A 50 7.40 -7.01 3.32
CA VAL A 50 8.55 -6.13 3.50
C VAL A 50 9.51 -6.44 2.37
N LEU A 51 9.87 -5.45 1.58
CA LEU A 51 10.56 -5.66 0.31
C LEU A 51 11.73 -4.70 0.17
N ASP A 52 12.94 -5.24 0.11
CA ASP A 52 14.11 -4.43 -0.25
C ASP A 52 14.01 -3.95 -1.70
N ILE A 53 14.41 -2.71 -1.94
CA ILE A 53 14.49 -2.16 -3.29
C ILE A 53 15.69 -2.73 -4.03
N GLY A 54 16.82 -2.92 -3.36
CA GLY A 54 18.09 -3.34 -3.94
C GLY A 54 18.27 -4.86 -4.01
N LEU A 55 17.40 -5.59 -4.70
CA LEU A 55 17.54 -7.04 -4.85
C LEU A 55 18.57 -7.41 -5.95
N PRO A 56 19.18 -8.59 -5.89
CA PRO A 56 20.25 -8.99 -6.82
C PRO A 56 19.75 -9.29 -8.23
N ASP A 57 18.50 -9.68 -8.38
CA ASP A 57 17.90 -10.16 -9.63
C ASP A 57 16.91 -9.16 -10.26
N ALA A 58 16.42 -8.19 -9.49
CA ALA A 58 15.46 -7.20 -9.96
C ALA A 58 15.42 -5.97 -9.05
N ASP A 59 14.88 -4.86 -9.53
CA ASP A 59 14.49 -3.76 -8.65
C ASP A 59 13.24 -4.19 -7.84
N GLY A 60 13.28 -4.06 -6.52
CA GLY A 60 12.16 -4.43 -5.65
C GLY A 60 10.84 -3.73 -6.02
N ARG A 61 10.92 -2.57 -6.66
CA ARG A 61 9.75 -1.84 -7.19
C ARG A 61 9.09 -2.59 -8.34
N ASP A 62 9.88 -3.16 -9.23
CA ASP A 62 9.38 -3.96 -10.36
C ASP A 62 8.78 -5.28 -9.85
N VAL A 63 9.40 -5.88 -8.83
CA VAL A 63 8.85 -7.05 -8.12
C VAL A 63 7.48 -6.71 -7.51
N CYS A 64 7.34 -5.58 -6.83
CA CYS A 64 6.06 -5.13 -6.27
C CYS A 64 5.01 -4.92 -7.36
N GLN A 65 5.37 -4.29 -8.50
CA GLN A 65 4.45 -4.12 -9.63
C GLN A 65 3.98 -5.47 -10.17
N ALA A 66 4.90 -6.43 -10.35
CA ALA A 66 4.56 -7.78 -10.80
C ALA A 66 3.65 -8.50 -9.78
N MET A 67 3.94 -8.39 -8.47
CA MET A 67 3.05 -8.91 -7.43
C MET A 67 1.64 -8.30 -7.54
N ARG A 68 1.54 -6.98 -7.73
CA ARG A 68 0.25 -6.27 -7.90
C ARG A 68 -0.49 -6.72 -9.16
N ALA A 69 0.22 -6.91 -10.28
CA ALA A 69 -0.35 -7.41 -11.52
C ALA A 69 -0.90 -8.84 -11.36
N ASN A 70 -0.27 -9.66 -10.50
CA ASN A 70 -0.71 -11.00 -10.16
C ASN A 70 -1.77 -11.04 -9.04
N GLY A 71 -2.36 -9.90 -8.68
CA GLY A 71 -3.47 -9.83 -7.72
C GLY A 71 -3.05 -9.74 -6.24
N PHE A 72 -1.78 -9.50 -5.93
CA PHE A 72 -1.35 -9.28 -4.55
C PHE A 72 -1.86 -7.93 -4.03
N THR A 73 -2.78 -7.94 -3.05
CA THR A 73 -3.43 -6.74 -2.50
C THR A 73 -2.95 -6.37 -1.10
N ALA A 74 -2.25 -7.29 -0.41
CA ALA A 74 -1.73 -7.00 0.92
C ALA A 74 -0.74 -5.82 0.92
N PRO A 75 -0.62 -5.07 2.03
CA PRO A 75 0.26 -3.92 2.12
C PRO A 75 1.73 -4.29 1.91
N VAL A 76 2.49 -3.39 1.27
CA VAL A 76 3.92 -3.51 1.01
C VAL A 76 4.67 -2.35 1.65
N ILE A 77 5.64 -2.67 2.52
CA ILE A 77 6.60 -1.71 3.07
C ILE A 77 7.93 -1.92 2.34
N PHE A 78 8.43 -0.86 1.70
CA PHE A 78 9.77 -0.91 1.09
C PHE A 78 10.86 -0.60 2.10
N LEU A 79 11.94 -1.37 2.07
CA LEU A 79 13.21 -1.02 2.69
C LEU A 79 14.08 -0.29 1.64
N THR A 80 14.68 0.84 1.99
CA THR A 80 15.43 1.66 1.02
C THR A 80 16.72 2.22 1.61
N ALA A 81 17.80 2.27 0.83
CA ALA A 81 19.02 2.97 1.22
C ALA A 81 18.79 4.50 1.31
N ARG A 82 19.35 5.14 2.33
CA ARG A 82 19.14 6.55 2.73
C ARG A 82 19.43 7.59 1.65
N HIS A 83 20.11 7.24 0.54
CA HIS A 83 20.76 8.22 -0.35
C HIS A 83 20.00 8.57 -1.63
N ARG A 84 18.78 8.06 -1.85
CA ARG A 84 18.03 8.36 -3.08
C ARG A 84 16.64 8.91 -2.77
N LEU A 85 16.56 10.24 -2.60
CA LEU A 85 15.27 10.95 -2.60
C LEU A 85 14.44 10.65 -3.86
N THR A 86 15.11 10.39 -4.99
CA THR A 86 14.49 9.94 -6.24
C THR A 86 13.86 8.54 -6.12
N ASP A 87 14.40 7.65 -5.29
CA ASP A 87 13.86 6.30 -5.09
C ASP A 87 12.54 6.31 -4.31
N ARG A 88 12.34 7.29 -3.43
CA ARG A 88 11.05 7.48 -2.75
C ARG A 88 9.93 7.85 -3.72
N LEU A 89 10.21 8.65 -4.74
CA LEU A 89 9.22 9.10 -5.72
C LEU A 89 8.81 7.98 -6.68
N SER A 90 9.76 7.18 -7.14
CA SER A 90 9.50 6.06 -8.06
C SER A 90 8.90 4.83 -7.36
N GLY A 91 9.24 4.60 -6.12
CA GLY A 91 8.74 3.44 -5.36
C GLY A 91 7.25 3.51 -5.02
N PHE A 92 6.70 4.71 -4.76
CA PHE A 92 5.26 4.86 -4.59
C PHE A 92 4.50 4.62 -5.90
N SER A 93 5.11 4.87 -7.06
CA SER A 93 4.57 4.47 -8.38
C SER A 93 4.44 2.96 -8.52
N ALA A 94 5.27 2.21 -7.82
CA ALA A 94 5.32 0.74 -7.86
C ALA A 94 4.25 0.02 -7.02
N GLY A 95 3.46 0.71 -6.21
CA GLY A 95 2.40 0.06 -5.42
C GLY A 95 2.73 -0.20 -3.95
N GLY A 96 3.83 0.36 -3.43
CA GLY A 96 4.15 0.29 -2.00
C GLY A 96 3.24 1.16 -1.13
N ASP A 97 2.94 0.72 0.08
CA ASP A 97 2.06 1.42 1.03
C ASP A 97 2.83 2.25 2.05
N ASP A 98 4.10 1.90 2.32
CA ASP A 98 4.99 2.67 3.20
C ASP A 98 6.47 2.46 2.82
N TYR A 99 7.37 3.29 3.38
CA TYR A 99 8.82 3.26 3.16
C TYR A 99 9.57 3.39 4.45
N LEU A 100 10.58 2.53 4.64
CA LEU A 100 11.47 2.55 5.79
C LEU A 100 12.92 2.64 5.33
N PRO A 101 13.61 3.78 5.57
CA PRO A 101 15.00 3.94 5.17
C PRO A 101 15.92 3.11 6.05
N LYS A 102 16.91 2.45 5.43
CA LYS A 102 18.04 1.79 6.11
C LYS A 102 19.08 2.85 6.54
N PRO A 103 19.67 2.76 7.76
CA PRO A 103 19.40 1.82 8.82
C PRO A 103 18.13 2.16 9.59
N PHE A 104 17.43 1.15 10.09
CA PHE A 104 16.19 1.29 10.86
C PHE A 104 16.22 0.43 12.13
N HIS A 105 15.36 0.74 13.07
CA HIS A 105 15.11 -0.10 14.24
C HIS A 105 14.00 -1.11 13.94
N LEU A 106 14.19 -2.36 14.39
CA LEU A 106 13.19 -3.40 14.20
C LEU A 106 11.82 -3.04 14.81
N ALA A 107 11.83 -2.34 15.96
CA ALA A 107 10.62 -1.86 16.61
C ALA A 107 9.84 -0.88 15.70
N GLU A 108 10.53 -0.06 14.90
CA GLU A 108 9.90 0.84 13.93
C GLU A 108 9.23 0.05 12.80
N LEU A 109 9.91 -0.95 12.23
CA LEU A 109 9.32 -1.82 11.21
C LEU A 109 8.08 -2.53 11.75
N ALA A 110 8.16 -3.08 12.97
CA ALA A 110 7.03 -3.76 13.60
C ALA A 110 5.84 -2.81 13.86
N ALA A 111 6.10 -1.56 14.27
CA ALA A 111 5.09 -0.54 14.44
C ALA A 111 4.42 -0.19 13.10
N ARG A 112 5.19 0.01 12.03
CA ARG A 112 4.68 0.27 10.68
C ARG A 112 3.87 -0.90 10.13
N LEU A 113 4.31 -2.14 10.35
CA LEU A 113 3.54 -3.34 9.97
C LEU A 113 2.19 -3.36 10.72
N ARG A 114 2.18 -3.12 12.04
CA ARG A 114 0.91 -3.04 12.78
C ARG A 114 0.01 -1.93 12.24
N ALA A 115 0.57 -0.79 11.85
CA ALA A 115 -0.18 0.32 11.29
C ALA A 115 -0.87 -0.04 9.97
N VAL A 116 -0.12 -0.60 9.01
CA VAL A 116 -0.69 -0.99 7.71
C VAL A 116 -1.64 -2.18 7.82
N LEU A 117 -1.49 -3.01 8.87
CA LEU A 117 -2.35 -4.16 9.15
C LEU A 117 -3.59 -3.81 10.00
N LYS A 118 -3.61 -2.64 10.67
CA LYS A 118 -4.82 -2.18 11.36
C LYS A 118 -5.93 -2.01 10.33
N ARG A 119 -6.90 -2.92 10.37
CA ARG A 119 -8.16 -2.75 9.65
C ARG A 119 -8.80 -1.46 10.13
N THR A 120 -9.04 -0.51 9.24
CA THR A 120 -10.00 0.55 9.51
C THR A 120 -11.29 -0.14 9.95
N PRO A 121 -11.94 0.26 11.07
CA PRO A 121 -13.23 -0.32 11.44
C PRO A 121 -14.10 -0.28 10.20
N ALA A 122 -14.65 -1.45 9.84
CA ALA A 122 -15.51 -1.59 8.68
C ALA A 122 -16.71 -0.65 8.85
N THR A 123 -16.60 0.55 8.31
CA THR A 123 -17.77 1.31 7.98
C THR A 123 -18.47 0.51 6.90
N ALA A 124 -19.74 0.16 7.11
CA ALA A 124 -20.56 -0.59 6.18
C ALA A 124 -20.32 -0.14 4.73
N ALA A 125 -20.49 -1.06 3.77
CA ALA A 125 -20.30 -0.81 2.35
C ALA A 125 -20.72 0.62 1.97
N ALA A 126 -19.75 1.48 1.68
CA ALA A 126 -20.03 2.86 1.33
C ALA A 126 -20.39 2.90 -0.15
N THR A 127 -21.63 3.28 -0.45
CA THR A 127 -22.12 3.38 -1.83
C THR A 127 -22.23 4.83 -2.23
N THR A 128 -21.69 5.18 -3.39
CA THR A 128 -21.92 6.51 -4.01
C THR A 128 -22.01 6.35 -5.53
N GLY A 129 -23.08 6.83 -6.11
CA GLY A 129 -23.34 6.64 -7.54
C GLY A 129 -23.37 5.16 -7.92
N ASP A 130 -22.50 4.77 -8.85
CA ASP A 130 -22.33 3.40 -9.32
C ASP A 130 -21.19 2.62 -8.60
N LEU A 131 -20.57 3.25 -7.59
CA LEU A 131 -19.43 2.72 -6.85
C LEU A 131 -19.86 2.15 -5.50
N VAL A 132 -19.45 0.92 -5.22
CA VAL A 132 -19.58 0.24 -3.92
C VAL A 132 -18.21 -0.10 -3.39
N LEU A 133 -17.90 0.29 -2.14
CA LEU A 133 -16.67 -0.06 -1.46
C LEU A 133 -16.92 -1.19 -0.47
N ASP A 134 -16.08 -2.21 -0.50
CA ASP A 134 -16.05 -3.30 0.47
C ASP A 134 -14.83 -3.15 1.38
N ALA A 135 -15.09 -2.87 2.66
CA ALA A 135 -14.05 -2.67 3.66
C ALA A 135 -13.42 -3.99 4.16
N VAL A 136 -14.09 -5.12 3.97
CA VAL A 136 -13.58 -6.43 4.37
C VAL A 136 -12.48 -6.88 3.44
N ASP A 137 -12.73 -6.74 2.14
CA ASP A 137 -11.83 -7.22 1.09
C ASP A 137 -10.94 -6.11 0.52
N HIS A 138 -11.07 -4.87 1.01
CA HIS A 138 -10.43 -3.70 0.40
C HIS A 138 -10.65 -3.68 -1.12
N SER A 139 -11.89 -3.73 -1.56
CA SER A 139 -12.23 -3.70 -2.98
C SER A 139 -13.26 -2.63 -3.31
N MET A 140 -13.31 -2.27 -4.58
CA MET A 140 -14.40 -1.49 -5.14
C MET A 140 -15.13 -2.30 -6.20
N THR A 141 -16.44 -2.10 -6.29
CA THR A 141 -17.29 -2.68 -7.33
C THR A 141 -18.03 -1.58 -8.04
N VAL A 142 -17.98 -1.58 -9.38
CA VAL A 142 -18.70 -0.65 -10.24
C VAL A 142 -19.50 -1.47 -11.24
N ARG A 143 -20.82 -1.37 -11.20
CA ARG A 143 -21.74 -2.12 -12.12
C ARG A 143 -21.47 -3.63 -12.20
N GLY A 144 -21.01 -4.24 -11.10
CA GLY A 144 -20.67 -5.66 -11.04
C GLY A 144 -19.19 -5.96 -11.34
N GLU A 145 -18.45 -5.04 -11.94
CA GLU A 145 -17.00 -5.16 -12.13
C GLU A 145 -16.25 -4.85 -10.84
N ARG A 146 -15.48 -5.82 -10.36
CA ARG A 146 -14.73 -5.71 -9.10
C ARG A 146 -13.26 -5.39 -9.35
N SER A 147 -12.73 -4.44 -8.59
CA SER A 147 -11.30 -4.10 -8.58
C SER A 147 -10.76 -4.10 -7.15
N ALA A 148 -9.67 -4.83 -6.94
CA ALA A 148 -8.98 -4.86 -5.65
C ALA A 148 -8.20 -3.56 -5.42
N LEU A 149 -8.19 -3.10 -4.17
CA LEU A 149 -7.48 -1.90 -3.73
C LEU A 149 -6.42 -2.29 -2.69
N SER A 150 -5.27 -1.63 -2.70
CA SER A 150 -4.39 -1.69 -1.54
C SER A 150 -5.03 -0.97 -0.34
N PRO A 151 -4.60 -1.26 0.90
CA PRO A 151 -5.17 -0.61 2.07
C PRO A 151 -5.13 0.92 2.02
N THR A 152 -4.06 1.49 1.47
CA THR A 152 -3.93 2.95 1.31
C THR A 152 -4.87 3.48 0.23
N GLU A 153 -4.98 2.80 -0.93
CA GLU A 153 -5.95 3.14 -1.96
C GLU A 153 -7.38 3.11 -1.43
N PHE A 154 -7.71 2.07 -0.65
CA PHE A 154 -9.02 1.94 -0.02
C PHE A 154 -9.31 3.11 0.93
N ARG A 155 -8.38 3.44 1.85
CA ARG A 155 -8.57 4.55 2.79
C ARG A 155 -8.75 5.89 2.09
N LEU A 156 -7.98 6.16 1.05
CA LEU A 156 -8.10 7.39 0.26
C LEU A 156 -9.45 7.47 -0.45
N LEU A 157 -9.85 6.38 -1.12
CA LEU A 157 -11.12 6.35 -1.86
C LEU A 157 -12.32 6.42 -0.90
N ALA A 158 -12.27 5.70 0.24
CA ALA A 158 -13.31 5.76 1.27
C ALA A 158 -13.48 7.16 1.85
N THR A 159 -12.37 7.90 2.05
CA THR A 159 -12.42 9.28 2.51
C THR A 159 -13.10 10.20 1.49
N LEU A 160 -12.81 10.01 0.20
CA LEU A 160 -13.45 10.77 -0.88
C LEU A 160 -14.93 10.42 -1.03
N VAL A 161 -15.30 9.15 -0.90
CA VAL A 161 -16.71 8.70 -0.91
C VAL A 161 -17.48 9.29 0.27
N ALA A 162 -16.92 9.23 1.49
CA ALA A 162 -17.53 9.80 2.69
C ALA A 162 -17.71 11.33 2.62
N ALA A 163 -16.97 12.00 1.78
CA ALA A 163 -17.10 13.44 1.56
C ALA A 163 -18.28 13.82 0.63
N HIS A 164 -19.00 12.86 0.04
CA HIS A 164 -20.21 13.05 -0.77
C HIS A 164 -20.06 14.18 -1.83
N GLY A 165 -18.96 14.16 -2.60
CA GLY A 165 -18.69 15.17 -3.64
C GLY A 165 -18.13 16.49 -3.12
N THR A 166 -18.01 16.69 -1.81
CA THR A 166 -17.35 17.86 -1.25
C THR A 166 -15.82 17.75 -1.37
N LEU A 167 -15.16 18.90 -1.32
CA LEU A 167 -13.71 18.98 -1.43
C LEU A 167 -13.04 18.45 -0.16
N VAL A 168 -12.15 17.47 -0.30
CA VAL A 168 -11.27 16.97 0.77
C VAL A 168 -9.91 17.62 0.63
N HIS A 169 -9.44 18.29 1.67
CA HIS A 169 -8.12 18.92 1.65
C HIS A 169 -7.00 17.88 1.57
N ARG A 170 -5.91 18.24 0.89
CA ARG A 170 -4.73 17.38 0.74
C ARG A 170 -4.24 16.80 2.07
N ARG A 171 -4.14 17.62 3.12
CA ARG A 171 -3.72 17.21 4.47
C ARG A 171 -4.61 16.10 5.06
N ASP A 172 -5.91 16.17 4.81
CA ASP A 172 -6.88 15.22 5.36
C ASP A 172 -6.80 13.88 4.62
N LEU A 173 -6.56 13.89 3.30
CA LEU A 173 -6.24 12.70 2.52
C LEU A 173 -4.92 12.05 2.96
N VAL A 174 -3.87 12.84 3.19
CA VAL A 174 -2.60 12.32 3.71
C VAL A 174 -2.80 11.68 5.07
N ARG A 175 -3.54 12.31 5.97
CA ARG A 175 -3.85 11.76 7.31
C ARG A 175 -4.66 10.46 7.23
N ALA A 176 -5.61 10.38 6.31
CA ALA A 176 -6.42 9.18 6.10
C ALA A 176 -5.60 8.04 5.48
N GLY A 177 -4.80 8.33 4.47
CA GLY A 177 -3.96 7.34 3.79
C GLY A 177 -2.82 6.82 4.67
N TRP A 178 -2.24 7.67 5.52
CA TRP A 178 -1.06 7.37 6.35
C TRP A 178 -1.26 7.83 7.80
N PRO A 179 -2.11 7.15 8.59
CA PRO A 179 -2.57 7.61 9.90
C PRO A 179 -1.48 7.72 10.98
N GLU A 180 -0.33 7.06 10.84
CA GLU A 180 0.76 7.07 11.83
C GLU A 180 1.93 7.99 11.47
N GLY A 181 1.67 9.09 10.75
CA GLY A 181 2.65 10.17 10.58
C GLY A 181 3.82 9.83 9.66
N ALA A 182 3.64 8.91 8.71
CA ALA A 182 4.61 8.71 7.64
C ALA A 182 4.85 10.04 6.92
N GLN A 183 6.11 10.44 6.76
CA GLN A 183 6.45 11.62 5.97
C GLN A 183 6.13 11.33 4.50
N VAL A 184 4.93 11.73 4.08
CA VAL A 184 4.43 11.57 2.72
C VAL A 184 4.87 12.76 1.89
N SER A 185 5.66 12.53 0.84
CA SER A 185 6.03 13.59 -0.10
C SER A 185 4.79 14.06 -0.89
N ASP A 186 4.84 15.28 -1.38
CA ASP A 186 3.74 15.85 -2.17
C ASP A 186 3.36 14.98 -3.38
N ASN A 187 4.34 14.34 -3.99
CA ASN A 187 4.13 13.49 -5.16
C ASN A 187 3.49 12.12 -4.83
N THR A 188 3.61 11.65 -3.58
CA THR A 188 3.08 10.35 -3.18
C THR A 188 1.55 10.28 -3.28
N LEU A 189 0.85 11.25 -2.70
CA LEU A 189 -0.62 11.30 -2.77
C LEU A 189 -1.08 11.36 -4.23
N ASP A 190 -0.43 12.17 -5.07
CA ASP A 190 -0.81 12.35 -6.47
C ASP A 190 -0.69 11.05 -7.28
N GLN A 191 0.29 10.21 -6.96
CA GLN A 191 0.46 8.89 -7.57
C GLN A 191 -0.66 7.92 -7.16
N TYR A 192 -1.04 7.89 -5.88
CA TYR A 192 -2.18 7.08 -5.44
C TYR A 192 -3.49 7.53 -6.06
N LEU A 193 -3.71 8.84 -6.14
CA LEU A 193 -4.90 9.39 -6.83
C LEU A 193 -4.89 9.08 -8.33
N SER A 194 -3.72 9.07 -8.96
CA SER A 194 -3.58 8.66 -10.37
C SER A 194 -3.96 7.19 -10.58
N ARG A 195 -3.53 6.29 -9.69
CA ARG A 195 -3.93 4.87 -9.73
C ARG A 195 -5.42 4.70 -9.51
N LEU A 196 -5.99 5.38 -8.53
CA LEU A 196 -7.43 5.33 -8.28
C LEU A 196 -8.22 5.82 -9.48
N ARG A 197 -7.80 6.92 -10.14
CA ARG A 197 -8.40 7.40 -11.38
C ARG A 197 -8.34 6.35 -12.48
N ARG A 198 -7.20 5.66 -12.63
CA ARG A 198 -7.06 4.58 -13.60
C ARG A 198 -8.03 3.44 -13.30
N LYS A 199 -8.07 2.94 -12.06
CA LYS A 199 -8.97 1.85 -11.65
C LYS A 199 -10.44 2.21 -11.85
N LEU A 200 -10.86 3.45 -11.51
CA LEU A 200 -12.22 3.92 -11.77
C LEU A 200 -12.55 3.91 -13.27
N ARG A 201 -11.63 4.34 -14.13
CA ARG A 201 -11.83 4.27 -15.60
C ARG A 201 -11.89 2.83 -16.11
N GLU A 202 -10.99 1.96 -15.65
CA GLU A 202 -10.92 0.55 -16.06
C GLU A 202 -12.19 -0.22 -15.69
N THR A 203 -12.82 0.11 -14.55
CA THR A 203 -14.12 -0.45 -14.14
C THR A 203 -15.34 0.25 -14.75
N GLY A 204 -15.14 1.24 -15.61
CA GLY A 204 -16.23 1.96 -16.28
C GLY A 204 -17.08 2.81 -15.35
N SER A 205 -16.53 3.29 -14.22
CA SER A 205 -17.22 4.20 -13.31
C SER A 205 -17.53 5.54 -14.00
N ARG A 206 -18.71 6.10 -13.71
CA ARG A 206 -19.06 7.48 -14.07
C ARG A 206 -18.38 8.49 -13.15
N LEU A 207 -17.94 8.05 -11.97
CA LEU A 207 -17.27 8.90 -11.01
C LEU A 207 -15.78 9.07 -11.37
N GLY A 208 -15.30 10.29 -11.16
CA GLY A 208 -13.89 10.66 -11.31
C GLY A 208 -13.34 11.34 -10.07
N ILE A 209 -12.03 11.43 -9.97
CA ILE A 209 -11.39 12.22 -8.90
C ILE A 209 -10.87 13.51 -9.50
N ASP A 210 -11.52 14.61 -9.18
CA ASP A 210 -11.13 15.95 -9.59
C ASP A 210 -10.07 16.55 -8.67
N THR A 211 -9.21 17.40 -9.23
CA THR A 211 -8.23 18.18 -8.48
C THR A 211 -8.59 19.66 -8.53
N ALA A 212 -8.87 20.25 -7.37
CA ALA A 212 -8.92 21.71 -7.20
C ALA A 212 -7.51 22.17 -6.76
N ARG A 213 -6.75 22.75 -7.70
CA ARG A 213 -5.36 23.16 -7.48
C ARG A 213 -5.21 23.99 -6.21
N GLY A 214 -4.22 23.64 -5.35
CA GLY A 214 -3.93 24.30 -4.07
C GLY A 214 -4.99 24.10 -2.98
N ARG A 215 -6.11 23.41 -3.24
CA ARG A 215 -7.22 23.24 -2.28
C ARG A 215 -7.46 21.79 -1.88
N GLY A 216 -7.43 20.85 -2.82
CA GLY A 216 -7.67 19.44 -2.52
C GLY A 216 -8.28 18.65 -3.68
N HIS A 217 -8.97 17.57 -3.35
CA HIS A 217 -9.57 16.64 -4.30
C HIS A 217 -11.00 16.32 -3.92
N ARG A 218 -11.82 15.92 -4.89
CA ARG A 218 -13.20 15.45 -4.66
C ARG A 218 -13.52 14.30 -5.61
N LEU A 219 -14.45 13.47 -5.20
CA LEU A 219 -15.08 12.47 -6.05
C LEU A 219 -16.35 13.10 -6.67
N SER A 220 -16.45 13.11 -7.98
CA SER A 220 -17.55 13.74 -8.71
C SER A 220 -18.03 12.85 -9.86
#